data_e8a54f21d8d5956f19f1ddc4c61dc96b
#
_entry.id   e8a54f21d8d5956f19f1ddc4c61dc96b
#
_cell.length_a   1.000
_cell.length_b   1.000
_cell.length_c   1.000
_cell.angle_alpha   90.00
_cell.angle_beta   90.00
_cell.angle_gamma   90.00
#
_symmetry.space_group_name_H-M   'P 1'
#
loop_
_entity.id
_entity.type
_entity.pdbx_description
1 polymer ?
#
loop_
_entity_poly.entity_id
_entity_poly.type
_entity_poly.pdbx_seq_one_letter_code
_entity_poly.pdbx_strand_id
1 'polypeptide(L)'
;MRYALPHSRILIHQPLGGVQGQVTDVNIQVNEMLRLKEALTKILSKHTGQPIDKVGLDTERDYFMDATEAQKYGIIDHVMSKRPTKEKEGEKADAKN
;
A
#
# COMPACT_ATOMS: atom_id res chain seq x y z
N MET A 1 -11.46 8.22 1.83
CA MET A 1 -11.06 8.23 0.43
C MET A 1 -9.58 8.57 0.30
N ARG A 2 -8.87 7.89 -0.59
CA ARG A 2 -7.43 8.04 -0.71
C ARG A 2 -7.07 8.74 -2.01
N TYR A 3 -6.12 9.67 -1.94
CA TYR A 3 -5.74 10.50 -3.07
C TYR A 3 -4.23 10.53 -3.22
N ALA A 4 -3.75 10.81 -4.42
CA ALA A 4 -2.33 11.06 -4.66
C ALA A 4 -2.19 12.15 -5.72
N LEU A 5 -1.11 12.90 -5.63
CA LEU A 5 -0.80 13.91 -6.64
C LEU A 5 -0.18 13.22 -7.87
N PRO A 6 -0.29 13.83 -9.05
CA PRO A 6 0.09 13.15 -10.29
C PRO A 6 1.53 12.65 -10.38
N HIS A 7 2.44 13.33 -9.71
CA HIS A 7 3.85 12.96 -9.77
C HIS A 7 4.32 12.22 -8.53
N SER A 8 3.38 11.76 -7.71
CA SER A 8 3.70 10.98 -6.52
C SER A 8 4.10 9.58 -6.90
N ARG A 9 4.90 8.98 -6.04
CA ARG A 9 5.28 7.57 -6.20
C ARG A 9 4.84 6.84 -4.96
N ILE A 10 4.22 5.71 -5.17
CA ILE A 10 3.69 4.90 -4.08
C ILE A 10 4.45 3.58 -4.06
N LEU A 11 4.92 3.21 -2.89
CA LEU A 11 5.66 1.98 -2.69
C LEU A 11 4.87 1.06 -1.78
N ILE A 12 4.70 -0.19 -2.21
CA ILE A 12 4.20 -1.21 -1.29
C ILE A 12 5.31 -2.23 -1.09
N HIS A 13 5.45 -2.67 0.16
CA HIS A 13 6.47 -3.67 0.49
C HIS A 13 6.07 -4.38 1.77
N GLN A 14 6.68 -5.56 1.97
CA GLN A 14 6.41 -6.32 3.17
C GLN A 14 7.13 -5.70 4.36
N PRO A 15 6.71 -6.04 5.58
CA PRO A 15 7.43 -5.55 6.76
C PRO A 15 8.88 -5.98 6.74
N LEU A 16 9.75 -5.07 7.10
CA LEU A 16 11.19 -5.35 7.18
C LEU A 16 11.59 -5.52 8.62
N GLY A 17 12.62 -6.31 8.85
CA GLY A 17 13.14 -6.47 10.19
C GLY A 17 14.38 -7.30 10.22
N GLY A 18 15.18 -7.07 11.24
CA GLY A 18 16.32 -7.90 11.53
C GLY A 18 16.08 -8.66 12.81
N VAL A 19 16.70 -9.79 12.96
CA VAL A 19 16.60 -10.61 14.16
C VAL A 19 17.97 -10.96 14.67
N GLN A 20 18.12 -10.95 16.00
CA GLN A 20 19.36 -11.29 16.66
C GLN A 20 19.05 -11.98 17.96
N GLY A 21 19.98 -12.81 18.41
CA GLY A 21 19.84 -13.44 19.71
C GLY A 21 19.96 -14.96 19.58
N GLN A 22 19.48 -15.63 20.63
CA GLN A 22 19.52 -17.07 20.64
C GLN A 22 18.48 -17.65 19.70
N VAL A 23 18.70 -18.89 19.27
CA VAL A 23 17.86 -19.55 18.29
C VAL A 23 16.37 -19.50 18.70
N THR A 24 16.10 -19.75 19.97
CA THR A 24 14.71 -19.74 20.43
C THR A 24 14.06 -18.36 20.26
N ASP A 25 14.81 -17.32 20.61
CA ASP A 25 14.32 -15.96 20.49
C ASP A 25 14.16 -15.54 19.05
N VAL A 26 15.08 -15.95 18.20
CA VAL A 26 15.01 -15.68 16.76
C VAL A 26 13.76 -16.34 16.16
N ASN A 27 13.46 -17.57 16.55
CA ASN A 27 12.27 -18.25 16.07
C ASN A 27 10.99 -17.52 16.46
N ILE A 28 10.93 -17.00 17.68
CA ILE A 28 9.77 -16.24 18.12
C ILE A 28 9.62 -14.97 17.28
N GLN A 29 10.73 -14.27 17.05
CA GLN A 29 10.72 -13.05 16.26
C GLN A 29 10.30 -13.30 14.81
N VAL A 30 10.83 -14.36 14.22
CA VAL A 30 10.49 -14.72 12.83
C VAL A 30 9.01 -15.06 12.71
N ASN A 31 8.49 -15.82 13.65
CA ASN A 31 7.07 -16.18 13.62
C ASN A 31 6.19 -14.95 13.73
N GLU A 32 6.57 -13.98 14.57
CA GLU A 32 5.82 -12.74 14.69
C GLU A 32 5.87 -11.92 13.40
N MET A 33 7.04 -11.86 12.76
CA MET A 33 7.18 -11.16 11.49
C MET A 33 6.33 -11.79 10.40
N LEU A 34 6.28 -13.11 10.35
CA LEU A 34 5.45 -13.82 9.37
C LEU A 34 3.97 -13.54 9.61
N ARG A 35 3.57 -13.47 10.86
CA ARG A 35 2.19 -13.16 11.21
C ARG A 35 1.82 -11.74 10.79
N LEU A 36 2.71 -10.79 11.02
CA LEU A 36 2.50 -9.40 10.58
C LEU A 36 2.41 -9.30 9.06
N LYS A 37 3.29 -10.00 8.38
CA LYS A 37 3.29 -10.03 6.91
C LYS A 37 1.94 -10.52 6.40
N GLU A 38 1.45 -11.61 6.96
CA GLU A 38 0.18 -12.16 6.53
C GLU A 38 -0.98 -11.20 6.80
N ALA A 39 -0.99 -10.59 7.99
CA ALA A 39 -2.03 -9.65 8.35
C ALA A 39 -2.04 -8.44 7.42
N LEU A 40 -0.88 -7.88 7.13
CA LEU A 40 -0.78 -6.71 6.25
C LEU A 40 -1.16 -7.05 4.81
N THR A 41 -0.78 -8.24 4.35
CA THR A 41 -1.15 -8.69 3.02
C THR A 41 -2.67 -8.80 2.89
N LYS A 42 -3.33 -9.33 3.91
CA LYS A 42 -4.79 -9.42 3.91
C LYS A 42 -5.44 -8.04 3.92
N ILE A 43 -4.90 -7.12 4.70
CA ILE A 43 -5.43 -5.76 4.76
C ILE A 43 -5.31 -5.08 3.40
N LEU A 44 -4.15 -5.18 2.77
CA LEU A 44 -3.95 -4.60 1.45
C LEU A 44 -4.88 -5.22 0.42
N SER A 45 -5.02 -6.54 0.45
CA SER A 45 -5.93 -7.23 -0.46
C SER A 45 -7.35 -6.72 -0.30
N LYS A 46 -7.78 -6.57 0.93
CA LYS A 46 -9.13 -6.10 1.21
C LYS A 46 -9.38 -4.69 0.71
N HIS A 47 -8.44 -3.80 0.96
CA HIS A 47 -8.63 -2.39 0.62
C HIS A 47 -8.35 -2.05 -0.84
N THR A 48 -7.55 -2.86 -1.53
CA THR A 48 -7.27 -2.64 -2.94
C THR A 48 -8.19 -3.40 -3.87
N GLY A 49 -8.81 -4.45 -3.37
CA GLY A 49 -9.60 -5.33 -4.21
C GLY A 49 -8.77 -6.31 -5.02
N GLN A 50 -7.46 -6.35 -4.80
CA GLN A 50 -6.59 -7.27 -5.51
C GLN A 50 -6.57 -8.64 -4.82
N PRO A 51 -6.38 -9.72 -5.60
CA PRO A 51 -6.26 -11.05 -5.00
C PRO A 51 -5.10 -11.10 -4.00
N ILE A 52 -5.30 -11.85 -2.91
CA ILE A 52 -4.30 -11.91 -1.86
C ILE A 52 -2.97 -12.45 -2.35
N ASP A 53 -3.01 -13.42 -3.27
CA ASP A 53 -1.80 -13.97 -3.85
C ASP A 53 -1.01 -12.93 -4.63
N LYS A 54 -1.71 -12.09 -5.38
CA LYS A 54 -1.08 -11.03 -6.14
C LYS A 54 -0.43 -10.01 -5.21
N VAL A 55 -1.13 -9.61 -4.15
CA VAL A 55 -0.57 -8.66 -3.19
C VAL A 55 0.67 -9.26 -2.53
N GLY A 56 0.60 -10.52 -2.17
CA GLY A 56 1.75 -11.21 -1.57
C GLY A 56 2.96 -11.19 -2.47
N LEU A 57 2.78 -11.47 -3.74
CA LEU A 57 3.89 -11.47 -4.70
C LEU A 57 4.41 -10.05 -4.94
N ASP A 58 3.50 -9.09 -5.08
CA ASP A 58 3.89 -7.71 -5.37
C ASP A 58 4.66 -7.07 -4.22
N THR A 59 4.35 -7.44 -2.97
CA THR A 59 5.03 -6.88 -1.82
C THR A 59 6.29 -7.63 -1.41
N GLU A 60 6.57 -8.76 -2.05
CA GLU A 60 7.78 -9.53 -1.77
C GLU A 60 9.04 -8.72 -2.06
N ARG A 61 8.96 -7.87 -3.07
CA ARG A 61 10.00 -6.89 -3.38
C ARG A 61 9.34 -5.54 -3.38
N ASP A 62 10.15 -4.50 -3.31
CA ASP A 62 9.62 -3.14 -3.38
C ASP A 62 8.89 -2.96 -4.71
N TYR A 63 7.64 -2.61 -4.64
CA TYR A 63 6.84 -2.38 -5.83
C TYR A 63 6.43 -0.93 -5.89
N PHE A 64 7.08 -0.20 -6.78
CA PHE A 64 6.82 1.22 -6.97
C PHE A 64 5.75 1.43 -8.02
N MET A 65 4.85 2.36 -7.72
CA MET A 65 3.78 2.72 -8.64
C MET A 65 3.73 4.24 -8.77
N ASP A 66 3.40 4.73 -9.96
CA ASP A 66 3.05 6.14 -10.06
C ASP A 66 1.58 6.29 -9.62
N ALA A 67 1.09 7.52 -9.63
CA ALA A 67 -0.27 7.77 -9.13
C ALA A 67 -1.34 7.04 -9.93
N THR A 68 -1.18 7.00 -11.25
CA THR A 68 -2.15 6.33 -12.12
C THR A 68 -2.16 4.82 -11.88
N GLU A 69 -0.97 4.24 -11.76
CA GLU A 69 -0.85 2.81 -11.48
C GLU A 69 -1.44 2.46 -10.11
N ALA A 70 -1.20 3.33 -9.12
CA ALA A 70 -1.73 3.12 -7.79
C ALA A 70 -3.27 3.17 -7.79
N GLN A 71 -3.84 4.02 -8.62
CA GLN A 71 -5.29 4.09 -8.76
C GLN A 71 -5.83 2.80 -9.36
N LYS A 72 -5.19 2.31 -10.41
CA LYS A 72 -5.62 1.06 -11.04
C LYS A 72 -5.47 -0.14 -10.10
N TYR A 73 -4.42 -0.11 -9.31
CA TYR A 73 -4.19 -1.17 -8.34
C TYR A 73 -5.24 -1.17 -7.22
N GLY A 74 -5.73 0.01 -6.88
CA GLY A 74 -6.72 0.16 -5.82
C GLY A 74 -6.15 0.76 -4.54
N ILE A 75 -4.87 1.15 -4.57
CA ILE A 75 -4.24 1.76 -3.40
C ILE A 75 -4.85 3.13 -3.11
N ILE A 76 -5.14 3.87 -4.18
CA ILE A 76 -5.78 5.17 -4.06
C ILE A 76 -7.05 5.18 -4.89
N ASP A 77 -7.92 6.11 -4.58
CA ASP A 77 -9.18 6.26 -5.30
C ASP A 77 -9.09 7.28 -6.42
N HIS A 78 -8.35 8.35 -6.19
CA HIS A 78 -8.27 9.45 -7.14
C HIS A 78 -6.87 10.02 -7.27
N VAL A 79 -6.55 10.45 -8.50
CA VAL A 79 -5.33 11.22 -8.76
C VAL A 79 -5.77 12.68 -8.83
N MET A 80 -5.15 13.53 -8.03
CA MET A 80 -5.52 14.93 -7.96
C MET A 80 -4.52 15.81 -8.68
N SER A 81 -4.99 16.62 -9.59
CA SER A 81 -4.12 17.48 -10.39
C SER A 81 -3.65 18.72 -9.63
N LYS A 82 -4.33 19.07 -8.56
CA LYS A 82 -3.88 20.17 -7.71
C LYS A 82 -4.40 20.00 -6.30
N ARG A 83 -3.82 20.79 -5.41
CA ARG A 83 -4.20 20.74 -4.02
C ARG A 83 -5.68 21.06 -3.86
N PRO A 84 -6.40 20.27 -3.07
CA PRO A 84 -7.81 20.58 -2.82
C PRO A 84 -7.96 21.85 -2.02
N THR A 85 -8.98 22.64 -2.34
CA THR A 85 -9.34 23.80 -1.58
C THR A 85 -10.76 23.62 -1.10
N LYS A 86 -11.11 24.39 -0.10
CA LYS A 86 -12.39 24.23 0.54
C LYS A 86 -13.57 24.39 -0.43
N GLU A 87 -13.53 25.41 -1.23
CA GLU A 87 -14.63 25.67 -2.11
C GLU A 87 -14.63 24.84 -3.38
N LYS A 88 -13.53 24.20 -3.71
CA LYS A 88 -13.41 23.45 -4.93
C LYS A 88 -13.23 21.96 -4.74
N GLU A 89 -13.08 21.56 -3.53
CA GLU A 89 -12.75 20.21 -3.20
C GLU A 89 -13.65 19.16 -3.85
N GLY A 90 -14.93 19.30 -3.67
CA GLY A 90 -15.87 18.36 -4.23
C GLY A 90 -15.92 18.42 -5.73
N GLU A 91 -15.95 19.61 -6.28
CA GLU A 91 -15.97 19.81 -7.71
C GLU A 91 -14.81 19.19 -8.40
N LYS A 92 -13.63 19.45 -7.88
CA LYS A 92 -12.42 18.97 -8.52
C LYS A 92 -12.26 17.49 -8.44
N ALA A 93 -12.62 16.91 -7.35
CA ALA A 93 -12.53 15.46 -7.21
C ALA A 93 -13.44 14.81 -8.25
N ASP A 94 -14.61 15.35 -8.46
CA ASP A 94 -15.54 14.81 -9.44
C ASP A 94 -15.06 15.00 -10.85
N ALA A 95 -14.56 16.18 -11.15
CA ALA A 95 -14.17 16.52 -12.50
C ALA A 95 -12.98 15.74 -12.99
N LYS A 96 -12.13 15.29 -12.11
CA LYS A 96 -10.90 14.61 -12.50
C LYS A 96 -11.04 13.13 -12.63
N ASN A 97 -12.11 12.58 -12.21
CA ASN A 97 -12.26 11.12 -12.23
C ASN A 97 -12.92 10.55 -13.47
#